data_3defb8a8814c708e3761bec4151f76d2
#
_entry.id   3defb8a8814c708e3761bec4151f76d2
#
_cell.length_a   1.000
_cell.length_b   1.000
_cell.length_c   1.000
_cell.angle_alpha   90.00
_cell.angle_beta   90.00
_cell.angle_gamma   90.00
#
_symmetry.space_group_name_H-M   'P 1'
#
loop_
_entity.id
_entity.type
_entity.pdbx_description
1 polymer ?
#
loop_
_entity_poly.entity_id
_entity_poly.type
_entity_poly.pdbx_seq_one_letter_code
_entity_poly.pdbx_strand_id
1 'polypeptide(L)'
;MNPPKEVGLMRKLVSTARSITTRQVPLPLGILRLMKNLAWLEHHGVRPLMPEELATVKDYYGRIRELPLEEERNYWAPDLLRAADEKLERITAKYHDQLMAILARIASGAT
;
A
#
# COMPACT_ATOMS: atom_id res chain seq x y z
N MET A 1 7.26 19.55 -24.27
CA MET A 1 6.31 19.86 -23.17
C MET A 1 6.32 18.70 -22.17
N ASN A 2 6.52 18.99 -20.90
CA ASN A 2 6.48 17.96 -19.87
C ASN A 2 5.03 17.58 -19.59
N PRO A 3 4.74 16.27 -19.37
CA PRO A 3 3.41 15.87 -18.98
C PRO A 3 3.03 16.47 -17.62
N PRO A 4 1.73 16.64 -17.34
CA PRO A 4 1.30 17.08 -16.01
C PRO A 4 1.82 16.14 -14.91
N LYS A 5 2.05 16.69 -13.73
CA LYS A 5 2.53 15.88 -12.57
C LYS A 5 1.57 14.72 -12.26
N GLU A 6 0.29 14.93 -12.45
CA GLU A 6 -0.75 13.91 -12.20
C GLU A 6 -0.50 12.65 -13.03
N VAL A 7 -0.05 12.80 -14.27
CA VAL A 7 0.24 11.64 -15.13
C VAL A 7 1.39 10.82 -14.54
N GLY A 8 2.47 11.49 -14.13
CA GLY A 8 3.60 10.80 -13.49
C GLY A 8 3.22 10.14 -12.17
N LEU A 9 2.40 10.81 -11.37
CA LEU A 9 1.92 10.28 -10.09
C LEU A 9 1.02 9.06 -10.30
N MET A 10 0.15 9.10 -11.31
CA MET A 10 -0.69 7.95 -11.66
C MET A 10 0.15 6.77 -12.13
N ARG A 11 1.19 7.01 -12.92
CA ARG A 11 2.12 5.96 -13.34
C ARG A 11 2.81 5.31 -12.14
N LYS A 12 3.20 6.10 -11.15
CA LYS A 12 3.81 5.59 -9.91
C LYS A 12 2.81 4.74 -9.13
N LEU A 13 1.56 5.18 -9.04
CA LEU A 13 0.51 4.43 -8.36
C LEU A 13 0.32 3.06 -9.03
N VAL A 14 0.20 3.04 -10.35
CA VAL A 14 0.02 1.81 -11.13
C VAL A 14 1.24 0.90 -10.96
N SER A 15 2.44 1.47 -11.05
CA SER A 15 3.68 0.72 -10.87
C SER A 15 3.77 0.09 -9.48
N THR A 16 3.40 0.84 -8.44
CA THR A 16 3.37 0.34 -7.07
C THR A 16 2.37 -0.81 -6.94
N ALA A 17 1.16 -0.64 -7.46
CA ALA A 17 0.14 -1.69 -7.43
C ALA A 17 0.63 -2.96 -8.15
N ARG A 18 1.24 -2.78 -9.31
CA ARG A 18 1.76 -3.90 -10.10
C ARG A 18 2.89 -4.63 -9.37
N SER A 19 3.77 -3.90 -8.69
CA SER A 19 4.86 -4.53 -7.94
C SER A 19 4.35 -5.39 -6.78
N ILE A 20 3.20 -5.04 -6.23
CA ILE A 20 2.57 -5.84 -5.16
C ILE A 20 1.86 -7.06 -5.76
N THR A 21 1.09 -6.88 -6.83
CA THR A 21 0.33 -7.99 -7.45
C THR A 21 1.24 -9.03 -8.07
N THR A 22 2.44 -8.64 -8.50
CA THR A 22 3.45 -9.57 -9.04
C THR A 22 4.39 -10.10 -7.97
N ARG A 23 4.14 -9.78 -6.70
CA ARG A 23 4.91 -10.24 -5.53
C ARG A 23 6.37 -9.78 -5.52
N GLN A 24 6.71 -8.71 -6.23
CA GLN A 24 8.03 -8.09 -6.14
C GLN A 24 8.20 -7.35 -4.82
N VAL A 25 7.10 -6.81 -4.30
CA VAL A 25 7.07 -6.09 -3.02
C VAL A 25 6.02 -6.73 -2.13
N PRO A 26 6.35 -7.05 -0.86
CA PRO A 26 5.35 -7.58 0.07
C PRO A 26 4.19 -6.60 0.28
N LEU A 27 3.01 -7.14 0.51
CA LEU A 27 1.79 -6.33 0.66
C LEU A 27 1.94 -5.21 1.70
N PRO A 28 2.45 -5.46 2.93
CA PRO A 28 2.56 -4.38 3.92
C PRO A 28 3.41 -3.20 3.44
N LEU A 29 4.61 -3.49 2.92
CA LEU A 29 5.50 -2.44 2.39
C LEU A 29 4.90 -1.74 1.20
N GLY A 30 4.26 -2.51 0.33
CA GLY A 30 3.60 -1.97 -0.86
C GLY A 30 2.49 -1.00 -0.50
N ILE A 31 1.71 -1.31 0.53
CA ILE A 31 0.63 -0.42 0.98
C ILE A 31 1.18 0.88 1.57
N LEU A 32 2.32 0.85 2.26
CA LEU A 32 2.96 2.08 2.72
C LEU A 32 3.32 2.99 1.55
N ARG A 33 3.87 2.41 0.48
CA ARG A 33 4.21 3.15 -0.74
C ARG A 33 2.97 3.67 -1.44
N LEU A 34 1.94 2.82 -1.53
CA LEU A 34 0.66 3.18 -2.14
C LEU A 34 0.03 4.38 -1.44
N MET A 35 0.06 4.41 -0.11
CA MET A 35 -0.49 5.51 0.67
C MET A 35 0.23 6.83 0.35
N LYS A 36 1.55 6.80 0.16
CA LYS A 36 2.31 7.98 -0.24
C LYS A 36 1.90 8.46 -1.63
N ASN A 37 1.75 7.53 -2.57
CA ASN A 37 1.29 7.86 -3.93
C ASN A 37 -0.10 8.49 -3.91
N LEU A 38 -1.01 7.93 -3.12
CA LEU A 38 -2.38 8.44 -2.99
C LEU A 38 -2.41 9.83 -2.36
N ALA A 39 -1.56 10.09 -1.36
CA ALA A 39 -1.48 11.40 -0.72
C ALA A 39 -1.02 12.48 -1.71
N TRP A 40 -0.02 12.19 -2.53
CA TRP A 40 0.44 13.12 -3.55
C TRP A 40 -0.62 13.37 -4.62
N LEU A 41 -1.33 12.32 -5.05
CA LEU A 41 -2.43 12.47 -6.01
C LEU A 41 -3.55 13.31 -5.43
N GLU A 42 -3.92 13.08 -4.17
CA GLU A 42 -4.97 13.87 -3.52
C GLU A 42 -4.56 15.35 -3.42
N HIS A 43 -3.28 15.63 -3.16
CA HIS A 43 -2.75 16.99 -3.15
C HIS A 43 -2.97 17.70 -4.50
N HIS A 44 -2.98 16.95 -5.58
CA HIS A 44 -3.24 17.46 -6.92
C HIS A 44 -4.69 17.29 -7.36
N GLY A 45 -5.59 16.98 -6.43
CA GLY A 45 -7.03 16.86 -6.70
C GLY A 45 -7.43 15.57 -7.39
N VAL A 46 -6.57 14.57 -7.42
CA VAL A 46 -6.85 13.29 -8.08
C VAL A 46 -7.17 12.23 -7.05
N ARG A 47 -8.31 11.56 -7.21
CA ARG A 47 -8.79 10.51 -6.31
C ARG A 47 -9.12 9.26 -7.12
N PRO A 48 -8.12 8.39 -7.35
CA PRO A 48 -8.30 7.25 -8.25
C PRO A 48 -9.06 6.07 -7.64
N LEU A 49 -9.21 6.03 -6.33
CA LEU A 49 -9.92 4.95 -5.65
C LEU A 49 -11.35 5.34 -5.33
N MET A 50 -12.25 4.36 -5.42
CA MET A 50 -13.60 4.52 -4.93
C MET A 50 -13.56 4.73 -3.40
N PRO A 51 -14.54 5.43 -2.80
CA PRO A 51 -14.53 5.66 -1.35
C PRO A 51 -14.39 4.39 -0.51
N GLU A 52 -15.06 3.32 -0.88
CA GLU A 52 -14.97 2.04 -0.16
C GLU A 52 -13.61 1.36 -0.33
N GLU A 53 -12.98 1.52 -1.50
CA GLU A 53 -11.62 1.02 -1.72
C GLU A 53 -10.63 1.77 -0.85
N LEU A 54 -10.73 3.09 -0.84
CA LEU A 54 -9.86 3.94 -0.04
C LEU A 54 -10.03 3.64 1.45
N ALA A 55 -11.27 3.42 1.90
CA ALA A 55 -11.55 3.07 3.29
C ALA A 55 -10.86 1.77 3.69
N THR A 56 -10.90 0.75 2.81
CA THR A 56 -10.24 -0.54 3.06
C THR A 56 -8.72 -0.36 3.17
N VAL A 57 -8.12 0.37 2.23
CA VAL A 57 -6.67 0.63 2.23
C VAL A 57 -6.26 1.39 3.50
N LYS A 58 -7.00 2.43 3.85
CA LYS A 58 -6.71 3.23 5.05
C LYS A 58 -6.88 2.42 6.33
N ASP A 59 -7.89 1.55 6.41
CA ASP A 59 -8.11 0.71 7.58
C ASP A 59 -6.95 -0.25 7.79
N TYR A 60 -6.54 -0.93 6.72
CA TYR A 60 -5.37 -1.81 6.78
C TYR A 60 -4.10 -1.05 7.18
N TYR A 61 -3.84 0.07 6.52
CA TYR A 61 -2.69 0.92 6.81
C TYR A 61 -2.67 1.34 8.29
N GLY A 62 -3.83 1.77 8.81
CA GLY A 62 -3.94 2.19 10.21
C GLY A 62 -3.61 1.08 11.19
N ARG A 63 -3.88 -0.18 10.82
CA ARG A 63 -3.60 -1.33 11.68
C ARG A 63 -2.15 -1.78 11.66
N ILE A 64 -1.42 -1.50 10.57
CA ILE A 64 -0.04 -1.99 10.42
C ILE A 64 1.01 -0.91 10.63
N ARG A 65 0.65 0.37 10.60
CA ARG A 65 1.60 1.48 10.59
C ARG A 65 2.49 1.54 11.85
N GLU A 66 2.03 1.01 12.96
CA GLU A 66 2.79 1.00 14.21
C GLU A 66 3.66 -0.25 14.38
N LEU A 67 3.52 -1.20 13.49
CA LEU A 67 4.34 -2.41 13.52
C LEU A 67 5.69 -2.14 12.85
N PRO A 68 6.76 -2.86 13.28
CA PRO A 68 8.08 -2.66 12.66
C PRO A 68 8.13 -3.29 11.29
N LEU A 69 8.11 -2.45 10.24
CA LEU A 69 8.04 -2.90 8.85
C LEU A 69 9.34 -2.71 8.08
N GLU A 70 10.17 -1.75 8.49
CA GLU A 70 11.40 -1.40 7.78
C GLU A 70 12.58 -1.33 8.78
N GLU A 71 13.32 -0.22 8.77
CA GLU A 71 14.54 -0.07 9.57
C GLU A 71 14.30 -0.15 11.09
N GLU A 72 13.13 0.26 11.55
CA GLU A 72 12.77 0.19 12.96
C GLU A 72 12.83 -1.23 13.52
N ARG A 73 12.78 -2.26 12.66
CA ARG A 73 12.91 -3.66 13.07
C ARG A 73 14.23 -3.92 13.80
N ASN A 74 15.26 -3.16 13.46
CA ASN A 74 16.59 -3.32 14.06
C ASN A 74 16.63 -2.92 15.55
N TYR A 75 15.64 -2.17 16.01
CA TYR A 75 15.57 -1.66 17.39
C TYR A 75 14.64 -2.48 18.28
N TRP A 76 13.99 -3.51 17.73
CA TRP A 76 13.06 -4.34 18.46
C TRP A 76 13.74 -5.61 18.97
N ALA A 77 13.43 -6.01 20.23
CA ALA A 77 13.90 -7.27 20.78
C ALA A 77 13.36 -8.44 19.92
N PRO A 78 14.15 -9.52 19.74
CA PRO A 78 13.74 -10.62 18.83
C PRO A 78 12.40 -11.25 19.14
N ASP A 79 12.06 -11.46 20.40
CA ASP A 79 10.78 -12.04 20.79
C ASP A 79 9.61 -11.07 20.56
N LEU A 80 9.80 -9.78 20.79
CA LEU A 80 8.81 -8.77 20.49
C LEU A 80 8.62 -8.62 18.98
N LEU A 81 9.71 -8.70 18.23
CA LEU A 81 9.65 -8.66 16.77
C LEU A 81 8.86 -9.85 16.21
N ARG A 82 9.08 -11.06 16.77
CA ARG A 82 8.34 -12.24 16.36
C ARG A 82 6.84 -12.08 16.62
N ALA A 83 6.48 -11.56 17.80
CA ALA A 83 5.08 -11.32 18.14
C ALA A 83 4.45 -10.28 17.20
N ALA A 84 5.19 -9.22 16.86
CA ALA A 84 4.74 -8.21 15.92
C ALA A 84 4.54 -8.79 14.51
N ASP A 85 5.45 -9.65 14.06
CA ASP A 85 5.35 -10.30 12.76
C ASP A 85 4.14 -11.23 12.69
N GLU A 86 3.86 -11.98 13.76
CA GLU A 86 2.66 -12.82 13.83
C GLU A 86 1.38 -11.99 13.76
N LYS A 87 1.36 -10.86 14.45
CA LYS A 87 0.23 -9.93 14.41
C LYS A 87 0.03 -9.37 13.00
N LEU A 88 1.13 -8.96 12.36
CA LEU A 88 1.10 -8.46 10.98
C LEU A 88 0.53 -9.50 10.03
N GLU A 89 0.96 -10.75 10.17
CA GLU A 89 0.50 -11.85 9.33
C GLU A 89 -1.00 -12.07 9.48
N ARG A 90 -1.52 -12.03 10.72
CA ARG A 90 -2.96 -12.19 10.97
C ARG A 90 -3.77 -11.05 10.37
N ILE A 91 -3.30 -9.82 10.55
CA ILE A 91 -3.99 -8.64 9.98
C ILE A 91 -3.97 -8.72 8.45
N THR A 92 -2.81 -9.03 7.87
CA THR A 92 -2.66 -9.11 6.42
C THR A 92 -3.56 -10.19 5.82
N ALA A 93 -3.63 -11.36 6.45
CA ALA A 93 -4.50 -12.45 5.98
C ALA A 93 -5.97 -12.00 5.92
N LYS A 94 -6.40 -11.19 6.88
CA LYS A 94 -7.77 -10.69 6.95
C LYS A 94 -8.13 -9.74 5.81
N TYR A 95 -7.19 -8.94 5.35
CA TYR A 95 -7.44 -7.93 4.31
C TYR A 95 -6.93 -8.35 2.92
N HIS A 96 -6.21 -9.47 2.85
CA HIS A 96 -5.46 -9.86 1.64
C HIS A 96 -6.30 -9.84 0.37
N ASP A 97 -7.41 -10.55 0.36
CA ASP A 97 -8.21 -10.72 -0.87
C ASP A 97 -8.81 -9.40 -1.33
N GLN A 98 -9.33 -8.60 -0.40
CA GLN A 98 -9.89 -7.29 -0.72
C GLN A 98 -8.81 -6.35 -1.29
N LEU A 99 -7.65 -6.32 -0.65
CA LEU A 99 -6.55 -5.46 -1.10
C LEU A 99 -6.02 -5.91 -2.45
N MET A 100 -5.84 -7.21 -2.66
CA MET A 100 -5.35 -7.71 -3.94
C MET A 100 -6.32 -7.40 -5.08
N ALA A 101 -7.62 -7.46 -4.83
CA ALA A 101 -8.63 -7.07 -5.83
C ALA A 101 -8.52 -5.58 -6.20
N ILE A 102 -8.37 -4.72 -5.20
CA ILE A 102 -8.18 -3.28 -5.41
C ILE A 102 -6.91 -3.01 -6.21
N LEU A 103 -5.80 -3.63 -5.80
CA LEU A 103 -4.51 -3.46 -6.46
C LEU A 103 -4.52 -3.97 -7.89
N ALA A 104 -5.17 -5.10 -8.15
CA ALA A 104 -5.31 -5.64 -9.49
C ALA A 104 -6.08 -4.67 -10.40
N ARG A 105 -7.14 -4.04 -9.88
CA ARG A 105 -7.91 -3.05 -10.63
C ARG A 105 -7.03 -1.83 -10.97
N ILE A 106 -6.28 -1.33 -10.00
CA ILE A 106 -5.36 -0.20 -10.23
C ILE A 106 -4.33 -0.57 -11.29
N ALA A 107 -3.71 -1.74 -11.15
CA ALA A 107 -2.66 -2.20 -12.06
C ALA A 107 -3.18 -2.37 -13.49
N SER A 108 -4.43 -2.80 -13.67
CA SER A 108 -5.03 -3.00 -14.99
C SER A 108 -5.62 -1.71 -15.57
N GLY A 109 -5.88 -0.71 -14.73
CA GLY A 109 -6.50 0.55 -15.14
C GLY A 109 -5.54 1.53 -15.79
N ALA A 110 -4.31 1.11 -16.09
CA ALA A 110 -3.26 1.99 -16.62
C ALA A 110 -3.42 2.30 -18.12
N THR A 111 -4.42 1.79 -18.73
CA THR A 111 -4.67 2.01 -20.17
C THR A 111 -5.32 3.35 -20.44
#